data_c90815b3fa28c81b8d7debb46f226e77
#
_entry.id   c90815b3fa28c81b8d7debb46f226e77
#
_cell.length_a   1.000
_cell.length_b   1.000
_cell.length_c   1.000
_cell.angle_alpha   90.00
_cell.angle_beta   90.00
_cell.angle_gamma   90.00
#
_symmetry.space_group_name_H-M   'P 1'
#
loop_
_entity.id
_entity.type
_entity.pdbx_description
1 polymer ?
#
loop_
_entity_poly.entity_id
_entity_poly.type
_entity_poly.pdbx_seq_one_letter_code
_entity_poly.pdbx_strand_id
1 'polypeptide(L)'
;MNEKELTSSFKALSCETRRKIIYLLKSKCLCAGDIAKHFELTGATISHHLKVLTEGNLITSKKVGLEIYYSLNIEKYNVLSRWFQFLNDTENFKEKGIK
;
A
#
# COMPACT_ATOMS: atom_id res chain seq x y z
N MET A 1 -11.97 6.85 -6.69
CA MET A 1 -10.69 6.34 -7.18
C MET A 1 -10.88 5.83 -8.61
N ASN A 2 -10.03 6.24 -9.54
CA ASN A 2 -10.15 5.78 -10.92
C ASN A 2 -9.43 4.44 -11.13
N GLU A 3 -9.66 3.81 -12.27
CA GLU A 3 -9.08 2.49 -12.56
C GLU A 3 -7.55 2.49 -12.61
N LYS A 4 -6.96 3.57 -13.06
CA LYS A 4 -5.51 3.69 -13.13
C LYS A 4 -4.89 3.71 -11.73
N GLU A 5 -5.49 4.47 -10.82
CA GLU A 5 -5.06 4.51 -9.42
C GLU A 5 -5.25 3.17 -8.74
N LEU A 6 -6.37 2.52 -9.00
CA LEU A 6 -6.66 1.20 -8.46
C LEU A 6 -5.61 0.19 -8.91
N THR A 7 -5.25 0.20 -10.19
CA THR A 7 -4.22 -0.67 -10.73
C THR A 7 -2.87 -0.43 -10.05
N SER A 8 -2.48 0.84 -9.87
CA SER A 8 -1.23 1.17 -9.19
C SER A 8 -1.20 0.66 -7.76
N SER A 9 -2.31 0.78 -7.04
CA SER A 9 -2.42 0.28 -5.67
C SER A 9 -2.27 -1.24 -5.63
N PHE A 10 -2.97 -1.97 -6.50
CA PHE A 10 -2.87 -3.43 -6.53
C PHE A 10 -1.50 -3.90 -6.99
N LYS A 11 -0.89 -3.21 -7.95
CA LYS A 11 0.47 -3.52 -8.36
C LYS A 11 1.44 -3.41 -7.18
N ALA A 12 1.31 -2.34 -6.39
CA ALA A 12 2.15 -2.16 -5.21
C ALA A 12 1.93 -3.29 -4.19
N LEU A 13 0.69 -3.75 -4.03
CA LEU A 13 0.35 -4.83 -3.10
C LEU A 13 0.74 -6.23 -3.60
N SER A 14 1.08 -6.39 -4.86
CA SER A 14 1.33 -7.71 -5.44
C SER A 14 2.68 -8.32 -5.10
N CYS A 15 3.50 -7.63 -4.32
CA CYS A 15 4.85 -8.07 -3.96
C CYS A 15 4.93 -8.33 -2.46
N GLU A 16 5.43 -9.52 -2.11
CA GLU A 16 5.55 -9.90 -0.70
C GLU A 16 6.40 -8.93 0.10
N THR A 17 7.54 -8.51 -0.44
CA THR A 17 8.42 -7.56 0.26
C THR A 17 7.70 -6.26 0.53
N ARG A 18 6.94 -5.75 -0.43
CA ARG A 18 6.19 -4.51 -0.24
C ARG A 18 5.10 -4.66 0.82
N ARG A 19 4.42 -5.81 0.86
CA ARG A 19 3.43 -6.07 1.92
C ARG A 19 4.10 -6.10 3.29
N LYS A 20 5.30 -6.69 3.39
CA LYS A 20 6.05 -6.70 4.65
C LYS A 20 6.43 -5.30 5.10
N ILE A 21 6.78 -4.41 4.18
CA ILE A 21 7.05 -3.01 4.50
C ILE A 21 5.78 -2.36 5.07
N ILE A 22 4.64 -2.60 4.45
CA ILE A 22 3.37 -2.08 4.95
C ILE A 22 3.12 -2.57 6.39
N TYR A 23 3.37 -3.85 6.67
CA TYR A 23 3.16 -4.39 8.02
C TYR A 23 4.07 -3.72 9.05
N LEU A 24 5.31 -3.41 8.69
CA LEU A 24 6.20 -2.67 9.58
C LEU A 24 5.64 -1.27 9.90
N LEU A 25 5.05 -0.62 8.91
CA LEU A 25 4.55 0.74 9.06
C LEU A 25 3.21 0.81 9.79
N LYS A 26 2.58 -0.32 10.08
CA LYS A 26 1.33 -0.33 10.87
C LYS A 26 1.52 0.25 12.26
N SER A 27 2.67 0.05 12.85
CA SER A 27 2.92 0.43 14.25
C SER A 27 3.50 1.82 14.40
N LYS A 28 4.29 2.26 13.44
CA LYS A 28 5.01 3.54 13.57
C LYS A 28 5.59 3.98 12.23
N CYS A 29 5.91 5.26 12.13
CA CYS A 29 6.66 5.80 11.02
C CYS A 29 8.10 5.32 11.10
N LEU A 30 8.70 5.01 9.95
CA LEU A 30 10.09 4.57 9.88
C LEU A 30 10.78 5.26 8.70
N CYS A 31 12.07 5.57 8.86
CA CYS A 31 12.88 6.05 7.76
C CYS A 31 13.36 4.86 6.91
N ALA A 32 13.84 5.14 5.70
CA ALA A 32 14.29 4.09 4.78
C ALA A 32 15.38 3.21 5.40
N GLY A 33 16.32 3.80 6.15
CA GLY A 33 17.37 3.04 6.81
C GLY A 33 16.84 2.04 7.82
N ASP A 34 15.85 2.45 8.61
CA ASP A 34 15.24 1.57 9.60
C ASP A 34 14.44 0.44 8.93
N ILE A 35 13.74 0.77 7.84
CA ILE A 35 13.03 -0.25 7.07
C ILE A 35 14.03 -1.27 6.53
N ALA A 36 15.13 -0.81 5.94
CA ALA A 36 16.14 -1.67 5.33
C ALA A 36 16.75 -2.67 6.32
N LYS A 37 16.82 -2.32 7.60
CA LYS A 37 17.36 -3.21 8.63
C LYS A 37 16.56 -4.51 8.79
N HIS A 38 15.31 -4.52 8.34
CA HIS A 38 14.44 -5.69 8.43
C HIS A 38 14.58 -6.63 7.24
N PHE A 39 15.41 -6.29 6.26
CA PHE A 39 15.52 -7.07 5.03
C PHE A 39 17.00 -7.28 4.66
N GLU A 40 17.27 -8.39 3.98
CA GLU A 40 18.60 -8.66 3.41
C GLU A 40 18.63 -8.20 1.96
N LEU A 41 18.31 -6.91 1.75
CA LEU A 41 18.22 -6.31 0.42
C LEU A 41 19.09 -5.05 0.39
N THR A 42 19.53 -4.68 -0.82
CA THR A 42 20.29 -3.44 -1.00
C THR A 42 19.42 -2.23 -0.75
N GLY A 43 20.05 -1.11 -0.42
CA GLY A 43 19.34 0.16 -0.26
C GLY A 43 18.60 0.56 -1.54
N ALA A 44 19.19 0.29 -2.70
CA ALA A 44 18.56 0.61 -3.97
C ALA A 44 17.26 -0.18 -4.17
N THR A 45 17.26 -1.47 -3.79
CA THR A 45 16.08 -2.31 -3.89
C THR A 45 14.97 -1.82 -2.95
N ILE A 46 15.33 -1.48 -1.71
CA ILE A 46 14.37 -0.93 -0.74
C ILE A 46 13.80 0.39 -1.26
N SER A 47 14.64 1.28 -1.78
CA SER A 47 14.19 2.56 -2.33
C SER A 47 13.21 2.36 -3.48
N HIS A 48 13.45 1.35 -4.33
CA HIS A 48 12.54 1.03 -5.42
C HIS A 48 11.16 0.60 -4.88
N HIS A 49 11.14 -0.26 -3.87
CA HIS A 49 9.89 -0.71 -3.26
C HIS A 49 9.13 0.46 -2.63
N LEU A 50 9.84 1.37 -1.95
CA LEU A 50 9.22 2.55 -1.36
C LEU A 50 8.63 3.48 -2.42
N LYS A 51 9.32 3.60 -3.56
CA LYS A 51 8.82 4.39 -4.68
C LYS A 51 7.52 3.80 -5.24
N VAL A 52 7.48 2.48 -5.46
CA VAL A 52 6.28 1.81 -5.98
C VAL A 52 5.12 1.96 -5.00
N LEU A 53 5.36 1.80 -3.69
CA LEU A 53 4.34 1.98 -2.67
C LEU A 53 3.81 3.41 -2.63
N THR A 54 4.70 4.40 -2.79
CA THR A 54 4.32 5.81 -2.81
C THR A 54 3.47 6.13 -4.05
N GLU A 55 3.89 5.62 -5.20
CA GLU A 55 3.14 5.79 -6.46
C GLU A 55 1.77 5.13 -6.40
N GLY A 56 1.65 4.04 -5.67
CA GLY A 56 0.36 3.38 -5.41
C GLY A 56 -0.48 4.06 -4.34
N ASN A 57 0.01 5.15 -3.76
CA ASN A 57 -0.65 5.91 -2.70
C ASN A 57 -0.91 5.09 -1.43
N LEU A 58 -0.12 4.02 -1.21
CA LEU A 58 -0.28 3.17 -0.02
C LEU A 58 0.53 3.67 1.17
N ILE A 59 1.55 4.47 0.90
CA ILE A 59 2.34 5.12 1.94
C ILE A 59 2.54 6.59 1.58
N THR A 60 2.83 7.39 2.60
CA THR A 60 3.21 8.79 2.43
C THR A 60 4.59 8.99 3.03
N SER A 61 5.24 10.07 2.65
CA SER A 61 6.56 10.39 3.19
C SER A 61 6.59 11.81 3.72
N LYS A 62 7.44 12.03 4.71
CA LYS A 62 7.66 13.35 5.29
C LYS A 62 9.13 13.50 5.62
N LYS A 63 9.73 14.61 5.18
CA LYS A 63 11.11 14.90 5.52
C LYS A 63 11.18 15.49 6.91
N VAL A 64 12.01 14.91 7.76
CA VAL A 64 12.26 15.40 9.13
C VAL A 64 13.78 15.50 9.28
N GLY A 65 14.31 16.72 9.31
CA GLY A 65 15.76 16.92 9.30
C GLY A 65 16.36 16.41 8.01
N LEU A 66 17.33 15.50 8.11
CA LEU A 66 18.01 14.91 6.96
C LEU A 66 17.38 13.57 6.54
N GLU A 67 16.36 13.13 7.28
CA GLU A 67 15.74 11.83 7.07
C GLU A 67 14.37 11.98 6.42
N ILE A 68 13.98 10.96 5.65
CA ILE A 68 12.61 10.84 5.12
C ILE A 68 11.94 9.71 5.88
N TYR A 69 10.81 10.02 6.52
CA TYR A 69 10.00 9.06 7.25
C TYR A 69 8.79 8.66 6.44
N TYR A 70 8.46 7.39 6.49
CA TYR A 70 7.33 6.82 5.77
C TYR A 70 6.26 6.37 6.75
N SER A 71 5.01 6.53 6.34
CA SER A 71 3.86 6.09 7.13
C SER A 71 2.76 5.59 6.20
N LEU A 72 1.80 4.84 6.74
CA LEU A 72 0.68 4.35 5.95
C LEU A 72 -0.26 5.50 5.56
N ASN A 73 -0.77 5.45 4.35
CA ASN A 73 -1.83 6.33 3.92
C ASN A 73 -3.17 5.69 4.28
N ILE A 74 -3.62 5.91 5.51
CA ILE A 74 -4.82 5.27 6.05
C ILE A 74 -6.05 5.53 5.19
N GLU A 75 -6.16 6.73 4.66
CA GLU A 75 -7.28 7.09 3.80
C GLU A 75 -7.38 6.19 2.56
N LYS A 76 -6.23 5.80 2.00
CA LYS A 76 -6.21 4.92 0.83
C LYS A 76 -6.73 3.53 1.17
N TYR A 77 -6.36 3.00 2.34
CA TYR A 77 -6.85 1.69 2.77
C TYR A 77 -8.34 1.72 3.00
N ASN A 78 -8.87 2.84 3.48
CA ASN A 78 -10.32 3.02 3.63
C ASN A 78 -11.01 2.99 2.25
N VAL A 79 -10.42 3.62 1.25
CA VAL A 79 -10.94 3.61 -0.12
C VAL A 79 -10.94 2.19 -0.68
N LEU A 80 -9.84 1.45 -0.51
CA LEU A 80 -9.75 0.06 -0.97
C LEU A 80 -10.74 -0.83 -0.25
N SER A 81 -10.92 -0.62 1.06
CA SER A 81 -11.90 -1.37 1.83
C SER A 81 -13.31 -1.19 1.30
N ARG A 82 -13.68 0.04 0.95
CA ARG A 82 -14.99 0.32 0.36
C ARG A 82 -15.15 -0.33 -1.01
N TRP A 83 -14.08 -0.43 -1.78
CA TRP A 83 -14.12 -1.11 -3.07
C TRP A 83 -14.40 -2.60 -2.88
N PHE A 84 -13.73 -3.25 -1.92
CA PHE A 84 -14.00 -4.65 -1.61
C PHE A 84 -15.43 -4.84 -1.09
N GLN A 85 -15.91 -3.90 -0.28
CA GLN A 85 -17.28 -3.95 0.22
C GLN A 85 -18.29 -3.87 -0.92
N PHE A 86 -18.01 -3.02 -1.91
CA PHE A 86 -18.83 -2.91 -3.11
C PHE A 86 -18.92 -4.26 -3.84
N LEU A 87 -17.81 -4.97 -3.96
CA LEU A 87 -17.78 -6.27 -4.62
C LEU A 87 -18.52 -7.35 -3.81
N ASN A 88 -18.55 -7.19 -2.49
CA ASN A 88 -19.27 -8.15 -1.64
C ASN A 88 -20.78 -8.00 -1.71
N ASP A 89 -21.28 -6.95 -2.32
CA ASP A 89 -22.70 -6.77 -2.53
C ASP A 89 -23.12 -7.57 -3.73
N THR A 90 -23.64 -8.77 -3.49
CA THR A 90 -24.07 -9.71 -4.54
C THR A 90 -25.58 -9.74 -4.72
N GLU A 91 -26.31 -8.83 -4.12
CA GLU A 91 -27.76 -8.82 -4.15
C GLU A 91 -28.33 -8.75 -5.55
N ASN A 92 -27.70 -7.98 -6.43
CA ASN A 92 -28.12 -7.87 -7.82
C ASN A 92 -28.05 -9.20 -8.57
N PHE A 93 -27.06 -10.03 -8.24
CA PHE A 93 -26.94 -11.35 -8.84
C PHE A 93 -28.09 -12.25 -8.41
N LYS A 94 -28.47 -12.19 -7.15
CA LYS A 94 -29.59 -12.98 -6.62
C LYS A 94 -30.89 -12.60 -7.30
N GLU A 95 -31.13 -11.32 -7.50
CA GLU A 95 -32.35 -10.82 -8.15
C GLU A 95 -32.46 -11.31 -9.60
N LYS A 96 -31.33 -11.41 -10.28
CA LYS A 96 -31.28 -11.84 -11.67
C LYS A 96 -31.16 -13.35 -11.84
N GLY A 97 -31.09 -14.10 -10.74
CA GLY A 97 -30.92 -15.54 -10.76
C GLY A 97 -29.56 -15.99 -11.26
N ILE A 98 -28.56 -15.15 -11.23
CA ILE A 98 -27.19 -15.48 -11.62
C ILE A 98 -26.48 -16.16 -10.44
N LYS A 99 -25.87 -17.29 -10.71
CA LYS A 99 -25.18 -18.09 -9.69
C LYS A 99 -23.69 -17.87 -9.72
#